data_b311b41b22d685715046f56a81711cbf
#
_entry.id   b311b41b22d685715046f56a81711cbf
#
_cell.length_a   1.000
_cell.length_b   1.000
_cell.length_c   1.000
_cell.angle_alpha   90.00
_cell.angle_beta   90.00
_cell.angle_gamma   90.00
#
_symmetry.space_group_name_H-M   'P 1'
#
loop_
_entity.id
_entity.type
_entity.pdbx_description
1 polymer ?
#
loop_
_entity_poly.entity_id
_entity_poly.type
_entity_poly.pdbx_seq_one_letter_code
_entity_poly.pdbx_strand_id
1 'polypeptide(L)'
;MHVSQKPARLVPVVLAVLLGACRDHAGDRDLSARLATFVAKGEGTVVEMREVAPFPWERLWIFGPRTQQLEIERKMRFLWPDAAKTGIANRDDVSLLVFTIGTKVARYALHPLNQGDFSKLSRNGLAAHEAVLRVHLEDGRPMIVFAAAP
;
A
#
# COMPACT_ATOMS: atom_id res chain seq x y z
N MET A 1 -65.90 21.13 -31.21
CA MET A 1 -64.64 20.46 -31.56
C MET A 1 -63.64 20.68 -30.42
N HIS A 2 -63.48 19.67 -29.58
CA HIS A 2 -62.49 19.71 -28.48
C HIS A 2 -61.23 18.97 -28.96
N VAL A 3 -60.14 19.74 -29.11
CA VAL A 3 -58.82 19.15 -29.37
C VAL A 3 -58.17 18.91 -28.00
N SER A 4 -58.11 17.62 -27.64
CA SER A 4 -57.42 17.18 -26.40
C SER A 4 -55.92 17.15 -26.65
N GLN A 5 -55.19 18.08 -26.11
CA GLN A 5 -53.73 18.04 -26.07
C GLN A 5 -53.29 17.21 -24.87
N LYS A 6 -52.62 16.03 -25.17
CA LYS A 6 -51.94 15.23 -24.18
C LYS A 6 -50.62 15.89 -23.82
N PRO A 7 -50.29 16.05 -22.51
CA PRO A 7 -48.97 16.54 -22.15
C PRO A 7 -47.90 15.47 -22.38
N ALA A 8 -46.85 15.85 -23.11
CA ALA A 8 -45.66 15.04 -23.28
C ALA A 8 -44.94 14.86 -21.95
N ARG A 9 -44.80 13.63 -21.49
CA ARG A 9 -43.97 13.30 -20.31
C ARG A 9 -42.51 13.41 -20.71
N LEU A 10 -41.82 14.39 -20.21
CA LEU A 10 -40.37 14.49 -20.21
C LEU A 10 -39.81 13.42 -19.25
N VAL A 11 -39.15 12.44 -19.81
CA VAL A 11 -38.37 11.46 -19.06
C VAL A 11 -37.01 12.11 -18.77
N PRO A 12 -36.61 12.30 -17.50
CA PRO A 12 -35.25 12.78 -17.23
C PRO A 12 -34.25 11.66 -17.57
N VAL A 13 -33.41 11.93 -18.54
CA VAL A 13 -32.22 11.11 -18.80
C VAL A 13 -31.26 11.36 -17.66
N VAL A 14 -31.20 10.44 -16.71
CA VAL A 14 -30.16 10.41 -15.67
C VAL A 14 -28.87 10.01 -16.37
N LEU A 15 -28.05 11.01 -16.67
CA LEU A 15 -26.67 10.82 -17.13
C LEU A 15 -25.85 10.32 -15.94
N ALA A 16 -25.71 9.00 -15.83
CA ALA A 16 -24.79 8.38 -14.89
C ALA A 16 -23.37 8.74 -15.33
N VAL A 17 -22.80 9.76 -14.70
CA VAL A 17 -21.39 10.08 -14.80
C VAL A 17 -20.64 8.93 -14.09
N LEU A 18 -20.15 7.97 -14.87
CA LEU A 18 -19.14 7.01 -14.44
C LEU A 18 -17.86 7.81 -14.15
N LEU A 19 -17.71 8.25 -12.90
CA LEU A 19 -16.42 8.68 -12.37
C LEU A 19 -15.52 7.46 -12.40
N GLY A 20 -14.82 7.28 -13.52
CA GLY A 20 -13.70 6.38 -13.62
C GLY A 20 -12.69 6.79 -12.56
N ALA A 21 -12.66 6.07 -11.44
CA ALA A 21 -11.60 6.22 -10.46
C ALA A 21 -10.29 5.95 -11.20
N CYS A 22 -9.56 7.01 -11.52
CA CYS A 22 -8.15 6.91 -11.85
C CYS A 22 -7.50 6.22 -10.65
N ARG A 23 -7.21 4.91 -10.78
CA ARG A 23 -6.36 4.21 -9.83
C ARG A 23 -4.99 4.83 -9.96
N ASP A 24 -4.70 5.77 -9.08
CA ASP A 24 -3.37 6.36 -8.95
C ASP A 24 -2.36 5.23 -8.78
N HIS A 25 -1.41 5.12 -9.68
CA HIS A 25 -0.32 4.13 -9.65
C HIS A 25 0.64 4.37 -8.47
N ALA A 26 0.35 5.36 -7.62
CA ALA A 26 1.08 5.67 -6.39
C ALA A 26 0.81 4.69 -5.23
N GLY A 27 -0.07 3.70 -5.44
CA GLY A 27 -0.48 2.77 -4.39
C GLY A 27 -1.41 3.41 -3.36
N ASP A 28 -1.56 2.73 -2.23
CA ASP A 28 -2.41 3.19 -1.12
C ASP A 28 -1.70 4.28 -0.30
N ARG A 29 -2.02 5.54 -0.56
CA ARG A 29 -1.46 6.70 0.15
C ARG A 29 -1.90 6.76 1.61
N ASP A 30 -3.12 6.34 1.92
CA ASP A 30 -3.65 6.35 3.28
C ASP A 30 -2.92 5.33 4.16
N LEU A 31 -2.54 4.20 3.60
CA LEU A 31 -1.72 3.21 4.26
C LEU A 31 -0.34 3.79 4.62
N SER A 32 0.32 4.42 3.66
CA SER A 32 1.62 5.08 3.90
C SER A 32 1.51 6.20 4.93
N ALA A 33 0.45 7.01 4.89
CA ALA A 33 0.21 8.08 5.86
C ALA A 33 -0.04 7.54 7.28
N ARG A 34 -0.82 6.46 7.42
CA ARG A 34 -1.02 5.79 8.73
C ARG A 34 0.30 5.27 9.28
N LEU A 35 1.11 4.61 8.47
CA LEU A 35 2.43 4.15 8.89
C LEU A 35 3.32 5.31 9.37
N ALA A 36 3.36 6.40 8.62
CA ALA A 36 4.11 7.60 9.01
C ALA A 36 3.64 8.16 10.36
N THR A 37 2.35 8.09 10.68
CA THR A 37 1.80 8.50 11.98
C THR A 37 2.35 7.67 13.14
N PHE A 38 2.52 6.35 12.96
CA PHE A 38 3.17 5.49 13.95
C PHE A 38 4.65 5.84 14.09
N VAL A 39 5.35 5.99 12.97
CA VAL A 39 6.79 6.31 12.96
C VAL A 39 7.07 7.66 13.62
N ALA A 40 6.21 8.65 13.43
CA ALA A 40 6.34 9.98 14.02
C ALA A 40 6.26 9.99 15.56
N LYS A 41 5.75 8.92 16.19
CA LYS A 41 5.78 8.77 17.65
C LYS A 41 7.20 8.55 18.21
N GLY A 42 8.16 8.16 17.36
CA GLY A 42 9.57 8.11 17.64
C GLY A 42 10.08 6.77 18.17
N GLU A 43 11.28 6.82 18.77
CA GLU A 43 12.05 5.67 19.26
C GLU A 43 11.21 4.72 20.11
N GLY A 44 11.36 3.41 19.82
CA GLY A 44 10.72 2.35 20.59
C GLY A 44 9.25 2.10 20.26
N THR A 45 8.62 2.93 19.41
CA THR A 45 7.21 2.75 19.02
C THR A 45 7.02 1.39 18.36
N VAL A 46 6.13 0.57 18.89
CA VAL A 46 5.72 -0.70 18.28
C VAL A 46 4.70 -0.42 17.20
N VAL A 47 4.90 -1.02 16.04
CA VAL A 47 4.04 -0.89 14.85
C VAL A 47 3.50 -2.27 14.51
N GLU A 48 2.26 -2.53 14.88
CA GLU A 48 1.54 -3.71 14.42
C GLU A 48 0.99 -3.45 13.02
N MET A 49 1.50 -4.15 12.02
CA MET A 49 1.11 -3.89 10.63
C MET A 49 -0.36 -4.16 10.36
N ARG A 50 -1.04 -4.94 11.20
CA ARG A 50 -2.50 -5.12 11.13
C ARG A 50 -3.28 -3.84 11.49
N GLU A 51 -2.74 -2.99 12.35
CA GLU A 51 -3.36 -1.69 12.68
C GLU A 51 -3.12 -0.66 11.56
N VAL A 52 -1.94 -0.71 10.93
CA VAL A 52 -1.59 0.14 9.79
C VAL A 52 -2.42 -0.23 8.56
N ALA A 53 -2.62 -1.53 8.33
CA ALA A 53 -3.31 -2.11 7.19
C ALA A 53 -4.59 -2.87 7.63
N PRO A 54 -5.69 -2.14 7.99
CA PRO A 54 -6.91 -2.72 8.52
C PRO A 54 -7.83 -3.27 7.42
N PHE A 55 -7.29 -4.09 6.55
CA PHE A 55 -7.98 -4.84 5.50
C PHE A 55 -7.48 -6.29 5.52
N PRO A 56 -8.17 -7.26 4.89
CA PRO A 56 -7.69 -8.64 4.83
C PRO A 56 -6.38 -8.78 4.06
N TRP A 57 -5.38 -9.39 4.68
CA TRP A 57 -4.12 -9.80 4.06
C TRP A 57 -3.44 -10.91 4.86
N GLU A 58 -2.57 -11.69 4.20
CA GLU A 58 -1.88 -12.82 4.78
C GLU A 58 -0.38 -12.59 4.91
N ARG A 59 0.23 -11.93 3.91
CA ARG A 59 1.67 -11.67 3.88
C ARG A 59 1.98 -10.23 3.49
N LEU A 60 3.02 -9.69 4.14
CA LEU A 60 3.65 -8.42 3.82
C LEU A 60 5.01 -8.66 3.18
N TRP A 61 5.18 -8.16 1.97
CA TRP A 61 6.45 -8.13 1.25
C TRP A 61 6.97 -6.70 1.21
N ILE A 62 8.28 -6.54 1.42
CA ILE A 62 8.91 -5.24 1.46
C ILE A 62 10.08 -5.25 0.48
N PHE A 63 10.08 -4.27 -0.42
CA PHE A 63 11.12 -4.13 -1.43
C PHE A 63 11.74 -2.74 -1.30
N GLY A 64 13.05 -2.71 -1.33
CA GLY A 64 13.81 -1.46 -1.27
C GLY A 64 13.75 -0.67 -2.57
N PRO A 65 14.35 0.52 -2.57
CA PRO A 65 14.50 1.33 -3.77
C PRO A 65 15.14 0.56 -4.92
N ARG A 66 14.75 0.92 -6.16
CA ARG A 66 15.29 0.39 -7.42
C ARG A 66 15.08 -1.11 -7.65
N THR A 67 14.26 -1.79 -6.84
CA THR A 67 13.95 -3.20 -7.03
C THR A 67 13.23 -3.42 -8.36
N GLN A 68 13.74 -4.35 -9.16
CA GLN A 68 13.18 -4.66 -10.48
C GLN A 68 11.98 -5.61 -10.36
N GLN A 69 11.05 -5.54 -11.31
CA GLN A 69 9.86 -6.41 -11.35
C GLN A 69 10.22 -7.89 -11.22
N LEU A 70 11.19 -8.36 -11.96
CA LEU A 70 11.61 -9.78 -11.93
C LEU A 70 12.07 -10.22 -10.54
N GLU A 71 12.72 -9.33 -9.79
CA GLU A 71 13.14 -9.62 -8.41
C GLU A 71 11.93 -9.70 -7.48
N ILE A 72 10.97 -8.79 -7.62
CA ILE A 72 9.71 -8.79 -6.86
C ILE A 72 8.98 -10.11 -7.07
N GLU A 73 8.74 -10.50 -8.32
CA GLU A 73 8.03 -11.73 -8.69
C GLU A 73 8.76 -12.98 -8.22
N ARG A 74 10.10 -13.00 -8.33
CA ARG A 74 10.91 -14.12 -7.85
C ARG A 74 10.80 -14.30 -6.33
N LYS A 75 10.83 -13.22 -5.57
CA LYS A 75 10.69 -13.28 -4.10
C LYS A 75 9.29 -13.67 -3.68
N MET A 76 8.25 -13.11 -4.32
CA MET A 76 6.86 -13.47 -4.04
C MET A 76 6.46 -14.85 -4.57
N ARG A 77 7.22 -15.40 -5.54
CA ARG A 77 6.97 -16.69 -6.22
C ARG A 77 5.69 -16.74 -7.04
N PHE A 78 5.24 -15.60 -7.52
CA PHE A 78 4.14 -15.48 -8.48
C PHE A 78 4.29 -14.22 -9.34
N LEU A 79 3.63 -14.21 -10.50
CA LEU A 79 3.67 -13.08 -11.41
C LEU A 79 2.79 -11.93 -10.91
N TRP A 80 3.33 -10.72 -10.99
CA TRP A 80 2.59 -9.51 -10.71
C TRP A 80 2.82 -8.48 -11.83
N PRO A 81 2.06 -8.53 -12.93
CA PRO A 81 2.25 -7.66 -14.10
C PRO A 81 2.23 -6.16 -13.77
N ASP A 82 1.47 -5.78 -12.75
CA ASP A 82 1.38 -4.38 -12.33
C ASP A 82 2.58 -3.89 -11.49
N ALA A 83 3.54 -4.76 -11.15
CA ALA A 83 4.74 -4.39 -10.40
C ALA A 83 5.53 -3.26 -11.09
N ALA A 84 5.65 -3.32 -12.42
CA ALA A 84 6.31 -2.26 -13.21
C ALA A 84 5.61 -0.89 -13.07
N LYS A 85 4.27 -0.89 -12.93
CA LYS A 85 3.48 0.34 -12.80
C LYS A 85 3.68 1.05 -11.47
N THR A 86 4.24 0.39 -10.45
CA THR A 86 4.57 1.01 -9.17
C THR A 86 5.66 2.06 -9.30
N GLY A 87 6.51 1.94 -10.31
CA GLY A 87 7.63 2.84 -10.55
C GLY A 87 8.82 2.64 -9.60
N ILE A 88 8.78 1.64 -8.70
CA ILE A 88 9.84 1.40 -7.70
C ILE A 88 11.23 1.22 -8.32
N ALA A 89 11.30 0.62 -9.51
CA ALA A 89 12.56 0.39 -10.23
C ALA A 89 13.34 1.67 -10.54
N ASN A 90 12.65 2.82 -10.58
CA ASN A 90 13.22 4.13 -10.90
C ASN A 90 13.23 5.09 -9.70
N ARG A 91 12.94 4.60 -8.49
CA ARG A 91 12.88 5.39 -7.26
C ARG A 91 13.99 4.99 -6.30
N ASP A 92 14.58 5.99 -5.63
CA ASP A 92 15.63 5.81 -4.60
C ASP A 92 15.22 6.33 -3.22
N ASP A 93 14.03 6.87 -3.12
CA ASP A 93 13.50 7.59 -1.96
C ASP A 93 12.35 6.85 -1.23
N VAL A 94 11.94 5.69 -1.73
CA VAL A 94 10.80 4.93 -1.19
C VAL A 94 11.10 3.44 -1.06
N SER A 95 10.39 2.78 -0.13
CA SER A 95 10.18 1.34 -0.11
C SER A 95 8.81 0.99 -0.69
N LEU A 96 8.69 -0.17 -1.31
CA LEU A 96 7.43 -0.74 -1.77
C LEU A 96 6.95 -1.78 -0.77
N LEU A 97 5.77 -1.54 -0.19
CA LEU A 97 5.07 -2.46 0.70
C LEU A 97 3.96 -3.15 -0.09
N VAL A 98 3.98 -4.48 -0.15
CA VAL A 98 2.99 -5.27 -0.91
C VAL A 98 2.29 -6.24 0.02
N PHE A 99 0.98 -6.12 0.12
CA PHE A 99 0.12 -6.99 0.93
C PHE A 99 -0.59 -7.98 0.03
N THR A 100 -0.47 -9.28 0.36
CA THR A 100 -0.99 -10.36 -0.48
C THR A 100 -1.93 -11.28 0.29
N ILE A 101 -2.87 -11.90 -0.46
CA ILE A 101 -3.68 -13.03 -0.06
C ILE A 101 -3.39 -14.14 -1.06
N GLY A 102 -2.79 -15.25 -0.60
CA GLY A 102 -2.29 -16.28 -1.51
C GLY A 102 -1.35 -15.69 -2.55
N THR A 103 -1.67 -15.88 -3.82
CA THR A 103 -0.91 -15.36 -4.98
C THR A 103 -1.52 -14.08 -5.59
N LYS A 104 -2.29 -13.34 -4.82
CA LYS A 104 -2.91 -12.08 -5.27
C LYS A 104 -2.44 -10.91 -4.43
N VAL A 105 -2.09 -9.82 -5.08
CA VAL A 105 -1.83 -8.54 -4.44
C VAL A 105 -3.17 -7.91 -4.05
N ALA A 106 -3.40 -7.78 -2.74
CA ALA A 106 -4.57 -7.12 -2.18
C ALA A 106 -4.43 -5.60 -2.25
N ARG A 107 -3.29 -5.10 -1.77
CA ARG A 107 -2.91 -3.67 -1.82
C ARG A 107 -1.40 -3.53 -1.83
N TYR A 108 -0.93 -2.37 -2.25
CA TYR A 108 0.47 -1.97 -2.11
C TYR A 108 0.57 -0.48 -1.78
N ALA A 109 1.68 -0.06 -1.21
CA ALA A 109 2.00 1.34 -0.95
C ALA A 109 3.47 1.62 -1.24
N LEU A 110 3.76 2.82 -1.74
CA LEU A 110 5.10 3.39 -1.74
C LEU A 110 5.26 4.22 -0.47
N HIS A 111 6.25 3.90 0.34
CA HIS A 111 6.48 4.57 1.62
C HIS A 111 7.83 5.28 1.62
N PRO A 112 7.86 6.60 1.92
CA PRO A 112 9.10 7.37 1.92
C PRO A 112 10.10 6.85 2.97
N LEU A 113 11.37 6.69 2.61
CA LEU A 113 12.43 6.21 3.51
C LEU A 113 12.63 7.13 4.72
N ASN A 114 12.47 8.43 4.55
CA ASN A 114 12.58 9.41 5.64
C ASN A 114 11.41 9.36 6.64
N GLN A 115 10.37 8.57 6.35
CA GLN A 115 9.23 8.32 7.22
C GLN A 115 9.19 6.87 7.74
N GLY A 116 10.25 6.11 7.51
CA GLY A 116 10.41 4.74 7.96
C GLY A 116 11.20 3.90 6.95
N ASP A 117 12.45 3.63 7.25
CA ASP A 117 13.35 2.83 6.41
C ASP A 117 13.34 1.36 6.83
N PHE A 118 12.94 0.48 5.94
CA PHE A 118 12.82 -0.96 6.15
C PHE A 118 14.10 -1.74 5.79
N SER A 119 15.19 -1.09 5.44
CA SER A 119 16.42 -1.76 4.95
C SER A 119 17.09 -2.68 5.98
N LYS A 120 16.78 -2.50 7.27
CA LYS A 120 17.28 -3.36 8.35
C LYS A 120 16.47 -4.66 8.54
N LEU A 121 15.37 -4.84 7.85
CA LEU A 121 14.60 -6.08 7.94
C LEU A 121 15.29 -7.18 7.14
N SER A 122 15.71 -8.23 7.84
CA SER A 122 16.43 -9.38 7.26
C SER A 122 15.51 -10.42 6.61
N ARG A 123 14.21 -10.38 6.92
CA ARG A 123 13.19 -11.29 6.38
C ARG A 123 12.18 -10.55 5.55
N ASN A 124 11.63 -11.24 4.55
CA ASN A 124 10.57 -10.76 3.69
C ASN A 124 9.43 -11.80 3.62
N GLY A 125 8.26 -11.37 3.19
CA GLY A 125 7.08 -12.24 3.16
C GLY A 125 6.55 -12.56 4.56
N LEU A 126 6.50 -11.54 5.44
CA LEU A 126 6.06 -11.67 6.83
C LEU A 126 4.59 -12.08 6.89
N ALA A 127 4.29 -13.14 7.61
CA ALA A 127 2.90 -13.46 7.92
C ALA A 127 2.27 -12.34 8.77
N ALA A 128 0.97 -12.16 8.67
CA ALA A 128 0.29 -11.04 9.31
C ALA A 128 0.47 -11.00 10.84
N HIS A 129 0.62 -12.17 11.49
CA HIS A 129 0.88 -12.28 12.92
C HIS A 129 2.36 -12.05 13.30
N GLU A 130 3.28 -12.12 12.34
CA GLU A 130 4.72 -11.88 12.52
C GLU A 130 5.11 -10.43 12.23
N ALA A 131 4.22 -9.67 11.59
CA ALA A 131 4.50 -8.30 11.15
C ALA A 131 4.33 -7.29 12.30
N VAL A 132 5.03 -7.53 13.40
CA VAL A 132 5.16 -6.63 14.54
C VAL A 132 6.55 -6.02 14.50
N LEU A 133 6.58 -4.74 14.26
CA LEU A 133 7.81 -3.98 13.98
C LEU A 133 8.01 -2.93 15.07
N ARG A 134 9.19 -2.31 15.08
CA ARG A 134 9.54 -1.24 16.02
C ARG A 134 10.29 -0.12 15.30
N VAL A 135 10.03 1.10 15.71
CA VAL A 135 10.80 2.27 15.28
C VAL A 135 12.10 2.32 16.07
N HIS A 136 13.22 2.42 15.37
CA HIS A 136 14.54 2.66 15.93
C HIS A 136 15.17 3.88 15.24
N LEU A 137 15.67 4.83 16.00
CA LEU A 137 16.33 6.00 15.44
C LEU A 137 17.84 5.75 15.30
N GLU A 138 18.33 5.78 14.06
CA GLU A 138 19.74 5.69 13.73
C GLU A 138 20.20 7.05 13.18
N ASP A 139 21.00 7.77 13.91
CA ASP A 139 21.42 9.15 13.57
C ASP A 139 20.22 10.08 13.26
N GLY A 140 19.16 9.95 14.03
CA GLY A 140 17.92 10.73 13.86
C GLY A 140 17.02 10.27 12.72
N ARG A 141 17.40 9.23 11.98
CA ARG A 141 16.58 8.65 10.91
C ARG A 141 15.74 7.47 11.41
N PRO A 142 14.45 7.42 11.10
CA PRO A 142 13.59 6.34 11.55
C PRO A 142 13.84 5.06 10.74
N MET A 143 14.45 4.08 11.38
CA MET A 143 14.61 2.73 10.87
C MET A 143 13.47 1.85 11.40
N ILE A 144 12.97 0.97 10.56
CA ILE A 144 11.99 -0.05 10.97
C ILE A 144 12.71 -1.37 11.15
N VAL A 145 12.61 -1.91 12.35
CA VAL A 145 13.24 -3.17 12.75
C VAL A 145 12.19 -4.14 13.28
N PHE A 146 12.54 -5.42 13.42
CA PHE A 146 11.66 -6.34 14.13
C PHE A 146 11.53 -5.91 15.59
N ALA A 147 10.30 -5.93 16.11
CA ALA A 147 10.11 -5.89 17.55
C ALA A 147 10.80 -7.15 18.12
N ALA A 148 11.70 -6.99 19.07
CA ALA A 148 12.25 -8.13 19.76
C ALA A 148 11.08 -8.96 20.30
N ALA A 149 11.13 -10.29 20.15
CA ALA A 149 10.19 -11.15 20.84
C ALA A 149 10.28 -10.88 22.33
N PRO A 150 9.13 -10.84 23.04
CA PRO A 150 9.09 -10.63 24.46
C PRO A 150 9.84 -11.73 25.21
#